data_7710e15d11beaa7b627409f8a3fbd2bf
#
_entry.id   7710e15d11beaa7b627409f8a3fbd2bf
#
_cell.length_a   1.000
_cell.length_b   1.000
_cell.length_c   1.000
_cell.angle_alpha   90.00
_cell.angle_beta   90.00
_cell.angle_gamma   90.00
#
_symmetry.space_group_name_H-M   'P 1'
#
loop_
_entity.id
_entity.type
_entity.pdbx_description
1 polymer ?
#
loop_
_entity_poly.entity_id
_entity_poly.type
_entity_poly.pdbx_seq_one_letter_code
_entity_poly.pdbx_strand_id
1 'polypeptide(L)'
;MTILTVRHVTTYRYRRPVALGDHRMMFRPRDSYDQRLIESRLVITPEPVRIHWIHDPFGNCVAIARFKARASELCFESTIRVDHYPDNVPDFQTDPRAKAYPFVYDSEEMPDLMASIARGYPDPNGEIDHWVRKFLLPGRPTPTGKLLMTLTHAIKEGFTYTRRAEHGTQEPIVTVRMGRGSCRDFALLMIEAVRSLGLAARFVSGYLYVPSRDGPEHIGGGSTHAWCQVYLPGAGWVEFDPTNGIIGNRDLIRVAVARDPSQAIPLSGTYAGSPEDELGMKVQVNVVCEDAAMDSMGASA
;
A
#
# COMPACT_ATOMS: atom_id res chain seq x y z
N MET A 1 4.13 10.16 -19.94
CA MET A 1 5.37 10.15 -19.13
C MET A 1 5.15 11.18 -18.06
N THR A 2 5.12 10.78 -16.81
CA THR A 2 4.74 11.70 -15.73
C THR A 2 5.78 11.59 -14.61
N ILE A 3 6.55 12.66 -14.39
CA ILE A 3 7.52 12.68 -13.30
C ILE A 3 6.83 13.14 -12.03
N LEU A 4 6.82 12.26 -11.04
CA LEU A 4 6.23 12.50 -9.71
C LEU A 4 7.35 12.64 -8.68
N THR A 5 7.31 13.72 -7.91
CA THR A 5 8.18 13.94 -6.75
C THR A 5 7.37 13.73 -5.48
N VAL A 6 7.82 12.79 -4.64
CA VAL A 6 7.23 12.51 -3.32
C VAL A 6 8.19 12.98 -2.25
N ARG A 7 7.71 13.85 -1.35
CA ARG A 7 8.40 14.22 -0.11
C ARG A 7 7.62 13.65 1.07
N HIS A 8 8.25 12.76 1.82
CA HIS A 8 7.68 12.12 3.01
C HIS A 8 8.50 12.50 4.24
N VAL A 9 7.85 13.09 5.23
CA VAL A 9 8.47 13.47 6.50
C VAL A 9 7.71 12.80 7.64
N THR A 10 8.43 12.05 8.47
CA THR A 10 7.90 11.48 9.74
C THR A 10 8.73 12.00 10.89
N THR A 11 8.08 12.59 11.89
CA THR A 11 8.71 13.14 13.09
C THR A 11 8.10 12.49 14.31
N TYR A 12 8.95 11.89 15.14
CA TYR A 12 8.63 11.42 16.49
C TYR A 12 9.10 12.45 17.50
N ARG A 13 8.30 12.71 18.53
CA ARG A 13 8.64 13.62 19.62
C ARG A 13 8.55 12.93 20.96
N TYR A 14 9.53 13.21 21.79
CA TYR A 14 9.66 12.66 23.13
C TYR A 14 9.77 13.80 24.17
N ARG A 15 9.21 13.58 25.35
CA ARG A 15 9.22 14.54 26.47
C ARG A 15 10.65 14.84 26.95
N ARG A 16 11.55 13.88 26.84
CA ARG A 16 12.98 13.97 27.20
C ARG A 16 13.83 13.19 26.21
N PRO A 17 15.14 13.41 26.16
CA PRO A 17 16.01 12.62 25.29
C PRO A 17 15.97 11.13 25.63
N VAL A 18 15.49 10.30 24.70
CA VAL A 18 15.44 8.83 24.79
C VAL A 18 16.57 8.21 23.99
N ALA A 19 17.01 7.00 24.35
CA ALA A 19 17.94 6.23 23.53
C ALA A 19 17.14 5.58 22.40
N LEU A 20 17.56 5.82 21.16
CA LEU A 20 16.91 5.33 19.95
C LEU A 20 17.46 3.93 19.62
N GLY A 21 16.56 2.98 19.43
CA GLY A 21 16.88 1.64 18.89
C GLY A 21 17.01 1.65 17.37
N ASP A 22 17.14 0.46 16.78
CA ASP A 22 17.20 0.32 15.34
C ASP A 22 15.83 0.73 14.72
N HIS A 23 15.88 1.52 13.64
CA HIS A 23 14.70 1.94 12.88
C HIS A 23 14.77 1.39 11.47
N ARG A 24 13.69 0.74 11.05
CA ARG A 24 13.52 0.11 9.74
C ARG A 24 12.60 0.96 8.88
N MET A 25 13.05 1.26 7.68
CA MET A 25 12.35 2.14 6.72
C MET A 25 12.17 1.46 5.38
N MET A 26 10.99 1.63 4.79
CA MET A 26 10.64 1.24 3.43
C MET A 26 10.12 2.48 2.69
N PHE A 27 11.04 3.35 2.25
CA PHE A 27 10.72 4.59 1.55
C PHE A 27 11.22 4.62 0.11
N ARG A 28 12.11 3.68 -0.26
CA ARG A 28 12.71 3.60 -1.58
C ARG A 28 11.99 2.55 -2.42
N PRO A 29 11.27 2.98 -3.50
CA PRO A 29 10.66 2.05 -4.44
C PRO A 29 11.73 1.28 -5.24
N ARG A 30 11.33 0.18 -5.85
CA ARG A 30 12.12 -0.53 -6.86
C ARG A 30 11.69 -0.09 -8.26
N ASP A 31 12.63 -0.20 -9.19
CA ASP A 31 12.33 -0.04 -10.60
C ASP A 31 11.45 -1.18 -11.12
N SER A 32 10.56 -0.83 -12.02
CA SER A 32 9.72 -1.75 -12.77
C SER A 32 9.34 -1.13 -14.13
N TYR A 33 8.68 -1.87 -14.99
CA TYR A 33 8.26 -1.38 -16.32
C TYR A 33 7.29 -0.20 -16.25
N ASP A 34 6.51 -0.13 -15.17
CA ASP A 34 5.47 0.88 -14.93
C ASP A 34 5.93 2.04 -14.02
N GLN A 35 7.13 1.92 -13.41
CA GLN A 35 7.65 2.93 -12.48
C GLN A 35 9.18 2.86 -12.42
N ARG A 36 9.87 3.92 -12.84
CA ARG A 36 11.32 4.06 -12.79
C ARG A 36 11.75 5.06 -11.71
N LEU A 37 12.63 4.65 -10.82
CA LEU A 37 13.21 5.52 -9.80
C LEU A 37 14.32 6.38 -10.42
N ILE A 38 14.12 7.71 -10.48
CA ILE A 38 15.12 8.67 -10.97
C ILE A 38 16.07 9.07 -9.85
N GLU A 39 15.51 9.40 -8.66
CA GLU A 39 16.28 9.86 -7.51
C GLU A 39 15.66 9.36 -6.21
N SER A 40 16.52 9.10 -5.23
CA SER A 40 16.07 8.77 -3.85
C SER A 40 17.06 9.37 -2.85
N ARG A 41 16.56 10.27 -2.00
CA ARG A 41 17.30 10.90 -0.90
C ARG A 41 16.64 10.59 0.43
N LEU A 42 17.44 10.20 1.42
CA LEU A 42 17.00 9.95 2.79
C LEU A 42 17.87 10.78 3.74
N VAL A 43 17.23 11.63 4.53
CA VAL A 43 17.86 12.45 5.58
C VAL A 43 17.22 12.05 6.91
N ILE A 44 18.07 11.80 7.92
CA ILE A 44 17.61 11.39 9.26
C ILE A 44 18.26 12.30 10.30
N THR A 45 17.46 12.83 11.21
CA THR A 45 17.90 13.70 12.31
C THR A 45 17.39 13.16 13.65
N PRO A 46 18.25 12.86 14.64
CA PRO A 46 19.70 13.00 14.59
C PRO A 46 20.34 12.03 13.60
N GLU A 47 21.52 12.38 13.12
CA GLU A 47 22.25 11.55 12.15
C GLU A 47 22.55 10.17 12.75
N PRO A 48 22.18 9.07 12.05
CA PRO A 48 22.48 7.72 12.50
C PRO A 48 23.99 7.41 12.35
N VAL A 49 24.52 6.60 13.25
CA VAL A 49 25.92 6.13 13.13
C VAL A 49 26.12 5.19 11.95
N ARG A 50 25.06 4.55 11.49
CA ARG A 50 25.08 3.63 10.34
C ARG A 50 23.69 3.52 9.74
N ILE A 51 23.62 3.50 8.40
CA ILE A 51 22.48 3.01 7.63
C ILE A 51 22.90 1.75 6.90
N HIS A 52 22.16 0.67 7.09
CA HIS A 52 22.38 -0.62 6.43
C HIS A 52 21.18 -0.90 5.51
N TRP A 53 21.46 -1.21 4.23
CA TRP A 53 20.44 -1.53 3.23
C TRP A 53 20.40 -3.04 2.99
N ILE A 54 19.18 -3.57 2.95
CA ILE A 54 18.91 -4.97 2.60
C ILE A 54 17.74 -5.06 1.64
N HIS A 55 17.62 -6.20 0.96
CA HIS A 55 16.36 -6.62 0.35
C HIS A 55 15.67 -7.61 1.28
N ASP A 56 14.38 -7.40 1.50
CA ASP A 56 13.57 -8.36 2.26
C ASP A 56 13.16 -9.56 1.37
N PRO A 57 12.43 -10.58 1.90
CA PRO A 57 11.99 -11.73 1.11
C PRO A 57 11.12 -11.39 -0.10
N PHE A 58 10.50 -10.21 -0.13
CA PHE A 58 9.70 -9.72 -1.26
C PHE A 58 10.52 -8.88 -2.23
N GLY A 59 11.79 -8.68 -1.93
CA GLY A 59 12.71 -7.85 -2.68
C GLY A 59 12.52 -6.35 -2.46
N ASN A 60 11.80 -5.91 -1.43
CA ASN A 60 11.69 -4.49 -1.09
C ASN A 60 13.03 -3.93 -0.63
N CYS A 61 13.30 -2.66 -0.94
CA CYS A 61 14.44 -1.93 -0.41
C CYS A 61 14.16 -1.52 1.05
N VAL A 62 14.97 -2.00 1.97
CA VAL A 62 14.83 -1.73 3.40
C VAL A 62 16.09 -1.07 3.92
N ALA A 63 15.95 0.14 4.49
CA ALA A 63 17.02 0.78 5.24
C ALA A 63 16.85 0.52 6.73
N ILE A 64 17.95 0.22 7.41
CA ILE A 64 18.01 0.04 8.88
C ILE A 64 19.00 1.06 9.43
N ALA A 65 18.50 2.04 10.21
CA ALA A 65 19.28 3.09 10.81
C ALA A 65 19.58 2.74 12.28
N ARG A 66 20.85 2.90 12.70
CA ARG A 66 21.33 2.72 14.07
C ARG A 66 21.78 4.04 14.65
N PHE A 67 21.46 4.26 15.91
CA PHE A 67 21.76 5.48 16.64
C PHE A 67 22.63 5.22 17.87
N LYS A 68 23.44 6.22 18.26
CA LYS A 68 24.13 6.26 19.55
C LYS A 68 23.63 7.43 20.40
N ALA A 69 23.22 8.51 19.74
CA ALA A 69 22.75 9.70 20.42
C ALA A 69 21.39 9.46 21.07
N ARG A 70 21.16 10.11 22.22
CA ARG A 70 19.83 10.30 22.79
C ARG A 70 19.21 11.54 22.16
N ALA A 71 17.92 11.50 21.88
CA ALA A 71 17.22 12.64 21.29
C ALA A 71 15.79 12.78 21.82
N SER A 72 15.31 14.00 21.88
CA SER A 72 13.88 14.33 22.16
C SER A 72 13.06 14.45 20.88
N GLU A 73 13.70 14.45 19.72
CA GLU A 73 13.06 14.41 18.42
C GLU A 73 13.83 13.50 17.47
N LEU A 74 13.09 12.75 16.66
CA LEU A 74 13.64 11.89 15.61
C LEU A 74 12.84 12.14 14.33
N CYS A 75 13.52 12.65 13.30
CA CYS A 75 12.92 13.02 12.03
C CYS A 75 13.51 12.18 10.90
N PHE A 76 12.64 11.64 10.06
CA PHE A 76 12.97 10.97 8.80
C PHE A 76 12.37 11.78 7.66
N GLU A 77 13.21 12.22 6.73
CA GLU A 77 12.79 12.89 5.51
C GLU A 77 13.27 12.09 4.30
N SER A 78 12.33 11.60 3.52
CA SER A 78 12.58 10.90 2.26
C SER A 78 12.05 11.73 1.10
N THR A 79 12.88 11.92 0.08
CA THR A 79 12.47 12.49 -1.20
C THR A 79 12.78 11.49 -2.29
N ILE A 80 11.78 11.14 -3.09
CA ILE A 80 11.93 10.29 -4.27
C ILE A 80 11.38 11.01 -5.49
N ARG A 81 12.04 10.81 -6.64
CA ARG A 81 11.54 11.19 -7.97
C ARG A 81 11.36 9.92 -8.78
N VAL A 82 10.18 9.75 -9.32
CA VAL A 82 9.82 8.58 -10.12
C VAL A 82 9.25 9.02 -11.46
N ASP A 83 9.68 8.36 -12.51
CA ASP A 83 9.03 8.41 -13.80
C ASP A 83 7.95 7.34 -13.79
N HIS A 84 6.71 7.77 -13.85
CA HIS A 84 5.53 6.93 -13.69
C HIS A 84 4.85 6.72 -15.04
N TYR A 85 4.59 5.47 -15.39
CA TYR A 85 3.93 5.05 -16.62
C TYR A 85 2.54 4.49 -16.30
N PRO A 86 1.52 5.36 -16.17
CA PRO A 86 0.19 4.89 -15.81
C PRO A 86 -0.46 4.14 -16.97
N ASP A 87 -1.01 2.98 -16.66
CA ASP A 87 -1.91 2.29 -17.55
C ASP A 87 -3.28 2.98 -17.53
N ASN A 88 -3.66 3.56 -18.66
CA ASN A 88 -4.88 4.36 -18.77
C ASN A 88 -6.19 3.53 -18.79
N VAL A 89 -6.08 2.24 -19.03
CA VAL A 89 -7.24 1.32 -19.04
C VAL A 89 -6.79 -0.01 -18.45
N PRO A 90 -7.49 -0.55 -17.47
CA PRO A 90 -7.25 -1.91 -17.01
C PRO A 90 -7.78 -2.92 -18.06
N ASP A 91 -7.18 -2.93 -19.25
CA ASP A 91 -7.32 -4.07 -20.15
C ASP A 91 -6.44 -5.18 -19.60
N PHE A 92 -7.05 -5.92 -18.67
CA PHE A 92 -6.42 -7.11 -18.14
C PHE A 92 -6.27 -8.10 -19.30
N GLN A 93 -5.12 -8.11 -19.93
CA GLN A 93 -4.77 -9.14 -20.93
C GLN A 93 -4.63 -10.50 -20.23
N THR A 94 -5.74 -10.91 -19.63
CA THR A 94 -5.84 -12.13 -18.87
C THR A 94 -5.81 -13.33 -19.81
N ASP A 95 -5.09 -14.35 -19.43
CA ASP A 95 -5.15 -15.66 -20.11
C ASP A 95 -6.63 -16.09 -20.28
N PRO A 96 -7.03 -16.65 -21.43
CA PRO A 96 -8.41 -17.08 -21.68
C PRO A 96 -9.03 -17.92 -20.58
N ARG A 97 -8.24 -18.79 -19.91
CA ARG A 97 -8.70 -19.65 -18.80
C ARG A 97 -8.98 -18.89 -17.51
N ALA A 98 -8.37 -17.73 -17.31
CA ALA A 98 -8.56 -16.87 -16.14
C ALA A 98 -9.57 -15.73 -16.34
N LYS A 99 -10.17 -15.63 -17.55
CA LYS A 99 -11.20 -14.62 -17.86
C LYS A 99 -12.47 -14.77 -17.03
N ALA A 100 -12.73 -15.98 -16.53
CA ALA A 100 -13.91 -16.26 -15.71
C ALA A 100 -13.53 -17.06 -14.46
N TYR A 101 -14.05 -16.64 -13.31
CA TYR A 101 -13.95 -17.34 -12.04
C TYR A 101 -15.05 -18.42 -11.95
N PRO A 102 -14.81 -19.63 -11.45
CA PRO A 102 -13.53 -20.11 -10.92
C PRO A 102 -12.52 -20.51 -12.01
N PHE A 103 -11.25 -20.29 -11.72
CA PHE A 103 -10.14 -20.82 -12.50
C PHE A 103 -9.03 -21.35 -11.57
N VAL A 104 -8.06 -22.05 -12.12
CA VAL A 104 -6.92 -22.62 -11.38
C VAL A 104 -5.63 -22.09 -11.99
N TYR A 105 -4.66 -21.73 -11.15
CA TYR A 105 -3.31 -21.38 -11.58
C TYR A 105 -2.56 -22.60 -12.15
N ASP A 106 -1.59 -22.35 -13.01
CA ASP A 106 -0.74 -23.40 -13.52
C ASP A 106 0.09 -24.05 -12.41
N SER A 107 0.45 -25.31 -12.63
CA SER A 107 1.33 -26.06 -11.73
C SER A 107 2.70 -25.41 -11.56
N GLU A 108 3.17 -24.66 -12.54
CA GLU A 108 4.43 -23.91 -12.48
C GLU A 108 4.31 -22.63 -11.67
N GLU A 109 3.17 -21.93 -11.71
CA GLU A 109 2.91 -20.69 -10.96
C GLU A 109 2.51 -20.97 -9.51
N MET A 110 1.81 -22.07 -9.26
CA MET A 110 1.20 -22.38 -7.97
C MET A 110 2.19 -22.36 -6.80
N PRO A 111 3.42 -22.95 -6.87
CA PRO A 111 4.38 -22.92 -5.77
C PRO A 111 4.75 -21.50 -5.32
N ASP A 112 4.91 -20.58 -6.27
CA ASP A 112 5.30 -19.18 -6.00
C ASP A 112 4.13 -18.34 -5.48
N LEU A 113 2.90 -18.74 -5.80
CA LEU A 113 1.68 -18.04 -5.41
C LEU A 113 1.07 -18.56 -4.10
N MET A 114 1.42 -19.76 -3.63
CA MET A 114 0.79 -20.41 -2.48
C MET A 114 0.71 -19.50 -1.24
N ALA A 115 1.77 -18.80 -0.91
CA ALA A 115 1.80 -17.89 0.22
C ALA A 115 0.87 -16.68 0.06
N SER A 116 0.56 -16.30 -1.17
CA SER A 116 -0.35 -15.20 -1.51
C SER A 116 -1.81 -15.66 -1.67
N ILE A 117 -2.04 -16.98 -1.82
CA ILE A 117 -3.37 -17.60 -1.87
C ILE A 117 -3.83 -17.95 -0.45
N ALA A 118 -2.90 -18.42 0.40
CA ALA A 118 -3.21 -18.84 1.76
C ALA A 118 -3.80 -17.71 2.58
N ARG A 119 -4.94 -17.99 3.23
CA ARG A 119 -5.59 -17.04 4.15
C ARG A 119 -4.68 -16.77 5.36
N GLY A 120 -4.55 -15.50 5.72
CA GLY A 120 -3.74 -15.06 6.86
C GLY A 120 -4.54 -14.90 8.15
N TYR A 121 -5.87 -14.78 8.03
CA TYR A 121 -6.75 -14.44 9.16
C TYR A 121 -7.90 -15.46 9.29
N PRO A 122 -8.28 -15.82 10.53
CA PRO A 122 -9.37 -16.77 10.77
C PRO A 122 -10.73 -16.16 10.37
N ASP A 123 -11.57 -16.99 9.77
CA ASP A 123 -12.97 -16.67 9.48
C ASP A 123 -13.86 -17.87 9.89
N PRO A 124 -13.97 -18.14 11.21
CA PRO A 124 -14.57 -19.37 11.70
C PRO A 124 -16.06 -19.50 11.36
N ASN A 125 -16.75 -18.40 11.15
CA ASN A 125 -18.16 -18.37 10.78
C ASN A 125 -18.38 -18.14 9.28
N GLY A 126 -17.33 -18.03 8.48
CA GLY A 126 -17.41 -17.79 7.04
C GLY A 126 -18.03 -16.44 6.68
N GLU A 127 -17.84 -15.40 7.49
CA GLU A 127 -18.47 -14.09 7.26
C GLU A 127 -17.89 -13.38 6.05
N ILE A 128 -16.56 -13.49 5.86
CA ILE A 128 -15.88 -12.94 4.66
C ILE A 128 -16.33 -13.75 3.44
N ASP A 129 -16.35 -15.08 3.54
CA ASP A 129 -16.81 -15.98 2.48
C ASP A 129 -18.26 -15.66 2.07
N HIS A 130 -19.13 -15.45 3.06
CA HIS A 130 -20.51 -15.08 2.81
C HIS A 130 -20.64 -13.71 2.13
N TRP A 131 -19.83 -12.75 2.57
CA TRP A 131 -19.82 -11.40 1.96
C TRP A 131 -19.37 -11.44 0.51
N VAL A 132 -18.30 -12.17 0.20
CA VAL A 132 -17.74 -12.30 -1.16
C VAL A 132 -18.69 -13.02 -2.11
N ARG A 133 -19.36 -14.11 -1.64
CA ARG A 133 -20.26 -14.90 -2.49
C ARG A 133 -21.44 -14.10 -3.05
N LYS A 134 -21.80 -12.98 -2.44
CA LYS A 134 -22.86 -12.09 -2.96
C LYS A 134 -22.51 -11.49 -4.34
N PHE A 135 -21.24 -11.46 -4.70
CA PHE A 135 -20.75 -10.91 -5.96
C PHE A 135 -20.53 -11.96 -7.04
N LEU A 136 -20.71 -13.24 -6.72
CA LEU A 136 -20.65 -14.33 -7.69
C LEU A 136 -21.98 -14.50 -8.40
N LEU A 137 -21.91 -14.81 -9.70
CA LEU A 137 -23.09 -15.11 -10.49
C LEU A 137 -23.63 -16.51 -10.14
N PRO A 138 -24.92 -16.66 -9.74
CA PRO A 138 -25.48 -17.96 -9.39
C PRO A 138 -25.44 -18.96 -10.56
N GLY A 139 -24.85 -20.14 -10.33
CA GLY A 139 -24.87 -21.25 -11.27
C GLY A 139 -24.11 -21.07 -12.57
N ARG A 140 -23.30 -20.01 -12.72
CA ARG A 140 -22.49 -19.74 -13.91
C ARG A 140 -21.15 -19.07 -13.56
N PRO A 141 -20.12 -19.18 -14.42
CA PRO A 141 -18.86 -18.49 -14.22
C PRO A 141 -19.05 -16.97 -14.14
N THR A 142 -18.29 -16.33 -13.24
CA THR A 142 -18.30 -14.87 -13.08
C THR A 142 -17.08 -14.28 -13.80
N PRO A 143 -17.22 -13.28 -14.67
CA PRO A 143 -16.07 -12.63 -15.29
C PRO A 143 -15.10 -12.10 -14.24
N THR A 144 -13.84 -12.56 -14.24
CA THR A 144 -12.87 -12.33 -13.18
C THR A 144 -12.57 -10.85 -12.98
N GLY A 145 -12.29 -10.12 -14.04
CA GLY A 145 -12.06 -8.66 -13.95
C GLY A 145 -13.26 -7.93 -13.36
N LYS A 146 -14.48 -8.26 -13.81
CA LYS A 146 -15.71 -7.67 -13.26
C LYS A 146 -15.90 -7.99 -11.77
N LEU A 147 -15.61 -9.21 -11.35
CA LEU A 147 -15.67 -9.62 -9.95
C LEU A 147 -14.75 -8.77 -9.08
N LEU A 148 -13.48 -8.64 -9.46
CA LEU A 148 -12.48 -7.87 -8.71
C LEU A 148 -12.83 -6.37 -8.68
N MET A 149 -13.27 -5.81 -9.80
CA MET A 149 -13.77 -4.43 -9.86
C MET A 149 -14.96 -4.23 -8.92
N THR A 150 -15.92 -5.15 -8.95
CA THR A 150 -17.10 -5.07 -8.09
C THR A 150 -16.73 -5.17 -6.60
N LEU A 151 -15.81 -6.05 -6.22
CA LEU A 151 -15.31 -6.14 -4.84
C LEU A 151 -14.64 -4.84 -4.41
N THR A 152 -13.79 -4.25 -5.27
CA THR A 152 -13.11 -2.97 -5.02
C THR A 152 -14.12 -1.86 -4.75
N HIS A 153 -15.12 -1.72 -5.62
CA HIS A 153 -16.18 -0.71 -5.48
C HIS A 153 -17.12 -0.99 -4.30
N ALA A 154 -17.42 -2.26 -4.01
CA ALA A 154 -18.27 -2.63 -2.88
C ALA A 154 -17.62 -2.25 -1.53
N ILE A 155 -16.29 -2.31 -1.42
CA ILE A 155 -15.59 -1.79 -0.24
C ILE A 155 -15.65 -0.26 -0.20
N LYS A 156 -15.31 0.41 -1.30
CA LYS A 156 -15.35 1.87 -1.39
C LYS A 156 -16.72 2.46 -1.02
N GLU A 157 -17.79 1.87 -1.54
CA GLU A 157 -19.16 2.41 -1.42
C GLU A 157 -19.86 1.92 -0.16
N GLY A 158 -19.56 0.69 0.27
CA GLY A 158 -20.25 0.03 1.38
C GLY A 158 -19.62 0.25 2.76
N PHE A 159 -18.39 0.82 2.82
CA PHE A 159 -17.66 0.98 4.07
C PHE A 159 -17.26 2.44 4.30
N THR A 160 -17.30 2.87 5.56
CA THR A 160 -16.91 4.23 5.96
C THR A 160 -15.41 4.31 6.23
N TYR A 161 -14.71 5.16 5.49
CA TYR A 161 -13.30 5.42 5.79
C TYR A 161 -13.12 6.16 7.12
N THR A 162 -12.23 5.64 7.97
CA THR A 162 -11.83 6.28 9.22
C THR A 162 -10.32 6.20 9.41
N ARG A 163 -9.68 7.32 9.73
CA ARG A 163 -8.29 7.28 10.18
C ARG A 163 -8.25 6.60 11.56
N ARG A 164 -7.34 5.64 11.70
CA ARG A 164 -7.11 4.95 12.95
C ARG A 164 -5.78 5.41 13.56
N ALA A 165 -5.81 5.71 14.86
CA ALA A 165 -4.61 6.04 15.63
C ALA A 165 -3.87 4.77 16.10
N GLU A 166 -4.58 3.64 16.18
CA GLU A 166 -4.02 2.38 16.64
C GLU A 166 -2.99 1.82 15.65
N HIS A 167 -1.95 1.23 16.19
CA HIS A 167 -0.94 0.53 15.40
C HIS A 167 -1.53 -0.71 14.72
N GLY A 168 -0.94 -1.08 13.58
CA GLY A 168 -1.33 -2.27 12.83
C GLY A 168 -2.60 -2.10 12.01
N THR A 169 -3.22 -3.22 11.69
CA THR A 169 -4.48 -3.34 10.95
C THR A 169 -5.56 -3.95 11.82
N GLN A 170 -6.80 -3.62 11.50
CA GLN A 170 -7.99 -4.29 12.02
C GLN A 170 -8.15 -5.65 11.33
N GLU A 171 -8.58 -6.67 12.05
CA GLU A 171 -8.88 -7.95 11.43
C GLU A 171 -9.98 -7.82 10.37
N PRO A 172 -9.88 -8.53 9.23
CA PRO A 172 -10.84 -8.42 8.13
C PRO A 172 -12.29 -8.66 8.56
N ILE A 173 -12.54 -9.64 9.42
CA ILE A 173 -13.87 -9.93 9.96
C ILE A 173 -14.43 -8.76 10.79
N VAL A 174 -13.57 -8.06 11.54
CA VAL A 174 -13.96 -6.87 12.30
C VAL A 174 -14.30 -5.73 11.34
N THR A 175 -13.53 -5.57 10.25
CA THR A 175 -13.82 -4.57 9.22
C THR A 175 -15.19 -4.82 8.58
N VAL A 176 -15.52 -6.08 8.24
CA VAL A 176 -16.84 -6.46 7.69
C VAL A 176 -17.97 -6.12 8.67
N ARG A 177 -17.81 -6.49 9.94
CA ARG A 177 -18.85 -6.27 10.98
C ARG A 177 -19.07 -4.80 11.30
N MET A 178 -17.98 -4.02 11.35
CA MET A 178 -18.05 -2.61 11.69
C MET A 178 -18.46 -1.73 10.49
N GLY A 179 -18.29 -2.20 9.27
CA GLY A 179 -18.53 -1.40 8.06
C GLY A 179 -17.61 -0.17 7.96
N ARG A 180 -16.44 -0.17 8.59
CA ARG A 180 -15.50 0.96 8.61
C ARG A 180 -14.06 0.53 8.84
N GLY A 181 -13.11 1.33 8.35
CA GLY A 181 -11.68 1.07 8.51
C GLY A 181 -10.81 2.12 7.82
N SER A 182 -9.51 1.96 7.92
CA SER A 182 -8.50 2.75 7.19
C SER A 182 -8.16 2.10 5.85
N CYS A 183 -7.31 2.75 5.03
CA CYS A 183 -6.83 2.17 3.76
C CYS A 183 -6.14 0.81 3.97
N ARG A 184 -5.39 0.63 5.05
CA ARG A 184 -4.74 -0.65 5.39
C ARG A 184 -5.76 -1.75 5.71
N ASP A 185 -6.84 -1.39 6.41
CA ASP A 185 -7.90 -2.33 6.78
C ASP A 185 -8.72 -2.74 5.56
N PHE A 186 -9.00 -1.81 4.65
CA PHE A 186 -9.69 -2.07 3.39
C PHE A 186 -8.85 -2.91 2.42
N ALA A 187 -7.56 -2.60 2.32
CA ALA A 187 -6.62 -3.43 1.54
C ALA A 187 -6.57 -4.86 2.07
N LEU A 188 -6.48 -5.02 3.40
CA LEU A 188 -6.44 -6.34 4.03
C LEU A 188 -7.76 -7.10 3.86
N LEU A 189 -8.92 -6.43 3.99
CA LEU A 189 -10.22 -7.03 3.70
C LEU A 189 -10.30 -7.52 2.25
N MET A 190 -9.88 -6.71 1.29
CA MET A 190 -9.85 -7.10 -0.14
C MET A 190 -8.94 -8.32 -0.36
N ILE A 191 -7.76 -8.34 0.26
CA ILE A 191 -6.82 -9.47 0.18
C ILE A 191 -7.46 -10.77 0.68
N GLU A 192 -8.05 -10.75 1.87
CA GLU A 192 -8.66 -11.95 2.45
C GLU A 192 -9.93 -12.37 1.70
N ALA A 193 -10.69 -11.42 1.16
CA ALA A 193 -11.81 -11.68 0.27
C ALA A 193 -11.38 -12.40 -1.01
N VAL A 194 -10.31 -11.94 -1.65
CA VAL A 194 -9.74 -12.54 -2.86
C VAL A 194 -9.15 -13.92 -2.55
N ARG A 195 -8.43 -14.06 -1.43
CA ARG A 195 -7.87 -15.35 -0.98
C ARG A 195 -8.95 -16.38 -0.63
N SER A 196 -10.10 -15.94 -0.12
CA SER A 196 -11.24 -16.83 0.14
C SER A 196 -11.81 -17.48 -1.13
N LEU A 197 -11.56 -16.84 -2.26
CA LEU A 197 -11.88 -17.38 -3.60
C LEU A 197 -10.76 -18.27 -4.17
N GLY A 198 -9.68 -18.50 -3.45
CA GLY A 198 -8.51 -19.25 -3.93
C GLY A 198 -7.62 -18.46 -4.88
N LEU A 199 -7.75 -17.14 -4.94
CA LEU A 199 -6.94 -16.27 -5.80
C LEU A 199 -5.78 -15.64 -5.01
N ALA A 200 -4.63 -15.45 -5.68
CA ALA A 200 -3.45 -14.86 -5.07
C ALA A 200 -3.60 -13.34 -4.94
N ALA A 201 -3.43 -12.84 -3.71
CA ALA A 201 -3.44 -11.41 -3.42
C ALA A 201 -2.33 -11.05 -2.43
N ARG A 202 -1.79 -9.81 -2.55
CA ARG A 202 -0.75 -9.30 -1.66
C ARG A 202 -0.97 -7.83 -1.33
N PHE A 203 -0.40 -7.41 -0.22
CA PHE A 203 -0.48 -6.04 0.28
C PHE A 203 0.54 -5.14 -0.40
N VAL A 204 0.16 -3.89 -0.63
CA VAL A 204 1.04 -2.84 -1.16
C VAL A 204 0.99 -1.63 -0.25
N SER A 205 2.17 -1.09 0.04
CA SER A 205 2.37 0.19 0.71
C SER A 205 3.05 1.17 -0.23
N GLY A 206 2.60 2.42 -0.23
CA GLY A 206 3.16 3.45 -1.10
C GLY A 206 2.53 4.81 -0.89
N TYR A 207 2.37 5.54 -1.98
CA TYR A 207 1.81 6.89 -1.99
C TYR A 207 0.72 7.01 -3.06
N LEU A 208 -0.19 7.96 -2.82
CA LEU A 208 -1.25 8.31 -3.75
C LEU A 208 -0.97 9.69 -4.33
N TYR A 209 -0.94 9.80 -5.65
CA TYR A 209 -0.95 11.07 -6.37
C TYR A 209 -2.40 11.54 -6.55
N VAL A 210 -2.65 12.79 -6.24
CA VAL A 210 -3.97 13.42 -6.42
C VAL A 210 -3.81 14.55 -7.45
N PRO A 211 -4.22 14.35 -8.72
CA PRO A 211 -3.91 15.25 -9.84
C PRO A 211 -4.46 16.67 -9.72
N SER A 212 -5.57 16.88 -9.01
CA SER A 212 -6.13 18.21 -8.80
C SER A 212 -6.93 18.29 -7.51
N ARG A 213 -6.96 19.52 -6.92
CA ARG A 213 -7.86 19.81 -5.78
C ARG A 213 -9.34 19.84 -6.19
N ASP A 214 -9.63 19.92 -7.50
CA ASP A 214 -10.98 20.04 -8.07
C ASP A 214 -11.52 18.71 -8.65
N GLY A 215 -10.72 17.62 -8.56
CA GLY A 215 -11.14 16.27 -8.93
C GLY A 215 -11.89 15.55 -7.82
N PRO A 216 -12.37 14.32 -8.05
CA PRO A 216 -12.98 13.52 -6.98
C PRO A 216 -12.00 13.39 -5.82
N GLU A 217 -12.47 13.65 -4.60
CA GLU A 217 -11.65 13.57 -3.40
C GLU A 217 -11.05 12.17 -3.24
N HIS A 218 -9.72 12.07 -3.36
CA HIS A 218 -8.98 10.86 -3.05
C HIS A 218 -8.66 10.80 -1.57
N ILE A 219 -9.09 9.72 -0.93
CA ILE A 219 -8.84 9.48 0.49
C ILE A 219 -7.40 8.96 0.65
N GLY A 220 -6.60 9.58 1.51
CA GLY A 220 -5.21 9.17 1.80
C GLY A 220 -4.14 10.12 1.27
N GLY A 221 -4.50 11.17 0.55
CA GLY A 221 -3.58 12.26 0.22
C GLY A 221 -2.98 12.89 1.48
N GLY A 222 -1.68 13.28 1.43
CA GLY A 222 -0.97 13.86 2.56
C GLY A 222 -0.42 12.86 3.60
N SER A 223 -0.58 11.55 3.37
CA SER A 223 -0.04 10.46 4.19
C SER A 223 0.40 9.28 3.32
N THR A 224 1.00 8.27 3.94
CA THR A 224 1.22 6.97 3.28
C THR A 224 -0.12 6.33 2.94
N HIS A 225 -0.16 5.60 1.83
CA HIS A 225 -1.35 4.91 1.36
C HIS A 225 -1.12 3.40 1.27
N ALA A 226 -2.22 2.63 1.23
CA ALA A 226 -2.17 1.18 1.13
C ALA A 226 -3.31 0.66 0.26
N TRP A 227 -2.99 -0.39 -0.52
CA TRP A 227 -3.90 -1.08 -1.40
C TRP A 227 -3.48 -2.54 -1.55
N CYS A 228 -4.02 -3.26 -2.53
CA CYS A 228 -3.62 -4.63 -2.79
C CYS A 228 -3.30 -4.86 -4.27
N GLN A 229 -2.59 -5.94 -4.54
CA GLN A 229 -2.43 -6.53 -5.86
C GLN A 229 -3.06 -7.91 -5.88
N VAL A 230 -3.64 -8.26 -7.03
CA VAL A 230 -4.16 -9.61 -7.32
C VAL A 230 -3.40 -10.14 -8.53
N TYR A 231 -2.93 -11.40 -8.44
CA TYR A 231 -2.26 -12.04 -9.57
C TYR A 231 -3.29 -12.64 -10.52
N LEU A 232 -3.20 -12.25 -11.78
CA LEU A 232 -4.04 -12.74 -12.86
C LEU A 232 -3.15 -13.35 -13.94
N PRO A 233 -3.32 -14.65 -14.28
CA PRO A 233 -2.57 -15.28 -15.38
C PRO A 233 -2.67 -14.45 -16.65
N GLY A 234 -1.53 -14.18 -17.29
CA GLY A 234 -1.42 -13.32 -18.47
C GLY A 234 -1.25 -11.82 -18.18
N ALA A 235 -1.86 -11.30 -17.11
CA ALA A 235 -1.75 -9.90 -16.70
C ALA A 235 -0.72 -9.66 -15.57
N GLY A 236 -0.33 -10.72 -14.83
CA GLY A 236 0.56 -10.60 -13.67
C GLY A 236 -0.13 -9.97 -12.44
N TRP A 237 0.65 -9.22 -11.66
CA TRP A 237 0.16 -8.52 -10.46
C TRP A 237 -0.53 -7.21 -10.84
N VAL A 238 -1.85 -7.13 -10.64
CA VAL A 238 -2.69 -5.97 -10.96
C VAL A 238 -3.11 -5.25 -9.68
N GLU A 239 -3.03 -3.91 -9.69
CA GLU A 239 -3.38 -3.04 -8.57
C GLU A 239 -4.89 -2.90 -8.37
N PHE A 240 -5.33 -2.93 -7.11
CA PHE A 240 -6.72 -2.65 -6.70
C PHE A 240 -6.70 -1.82 -5.41
N ASP A 241 -7.18 -0.59 -5.47
CA ASP A 241 -7.34 0.29 -4.30
C ASP A 241 -8.81 0.34 -3.87
N PRO A 242 -9.21 -0.44 -2.87
CA PRO A 242 -10.57 -0.45 -2.39
C PRO A 242 -10.96 0.80 -1.59
N THR A 243 -10.02 1.67 -1.26
CA THR A 243 -10.31 2.94 -0.59
C THR A 243 -10.85 3.97 -1.58
N ASN A 244 -10.23 4.07 -2.75
CA ASN A 244 -10.57 5.05 -3.77
C ASN A 244 -11.30 4.46 -4.98
N GLY A 245 -11.40 3.12 -5.07
CA GLY A 245 -11.98 2.43 -6.21
C GLY A 245 -11.09 2.49 -7.45
N ILE A 246 -9.77 2.65 -7.25
CA ILE A 246 -8.80 2.68 -8.35
C ILE A 246 -8.45 1.25 -8.75
N ILE A 247 -8.35 1.02 -10.05
CA ILE A 247 -7.95 -0.23 -10.65
C ILE A 247 -6.83 0.08 -11.64
N GLY A 248 -5.73 -0.68 -11.54
CA GLY A 248 -4.49 -0.34 -12.22
C GLY A 248 -3.65 0.64 -11.39
N ASN A 249 -2.53 1.10 -11.97
CA ASN A 249 -1.51 1.86 -11.23
C ASN A 249 -1.61 3.38 -11.41
N ARG A 250 -2.63 3.90 -12.08
CA ARG A 250 -2.71 5.28 -12.57
C ARG A 250 -2.22 6.35 -11.59
N ASP A 251 -2.69 6.31 -10.35
CA ASP A 251 -2.39 7.32 -9.33
C ASP A 251 -1.62 6.73 -8.14
N LEU A 252 -1.11 5.50 -8.30
CA LEU A 252 -0.51 4.72 -7.22
C LEU A 252 1.00 4.59 -7.41
N ILE A 253 1.79 5.13 -6.46
CA ILE A 253 3.25 5.03 -6.44
C ILE A 253 3.63 3.92 -5.46
N ARG A 254 3.96 2.73 -5.99
CA ARG A 254 4.30 1.54 -5.22
C ARG A 254 5.69 1.65 -4.60
N VAL A 255 5.78 1.43 -3.29
CA VAL A 255 7.06 1.43 -2.56
C VAL A 255 7.43 0.04 -2.07
N ALA A 256 6.50 -0.66 -1.43
CA ALA A 256 6.74 -2.00 -0.91
C ALA A 256 5.54 -2.92 -1.15
N VAL A 257 5.84 -4.20 -1.38
CA VAL A 257 4.84 -5.28 -1.49
C VAL A 257 5.11 -6.31 -0.40
N ALA A 258 4.06 -6.93 0.14
CA ALA A 258 4.21 -7.99 1.13
C ALA A 258 2.98 -8.89 1.15
N ARG A 259 3.12 -10.07 1.74
CA ARG A 259 2.00 -10.99 1.96
C ARG A 259 0.99 -10.43 2.98
N ASP A 260 1.50 -9.72 3.98
CA ASP A 260 0.73 -9.17 5.11
C ASP A 260 1.13 -7.73 5.40
N PRO A 261 0.19 -6.85 5.82
CA PRO A 261 0.46 -5.45 6.13
C PRO A 261 1.59 -5.23 7.15
N SER A 262 1.75 -6.13 8.12
CA SER A 262 2.80 -6.03 9.16
C SER A 262 4.21 -6.13 8.58
N GLN A 263 4.37 -6.68 7.39
CA GLN A 263 5.66 -6.86 6.71
C GLN A 263 6.06 -5.65 5.84
N ALA A 264 5.11 -4.74 5.54
CA ALA A 264 5.33 -3.55 4.70
C ALA A 264 5.00 -2.25 5.45
N ILE A 265 5.36 -2.19 6.73
CA ILE A 265 5.24 -0.96 7.53
C ILE A 265 6.29 0.05 7.02
N PRO A 266 5.88 1.26 6.56
CA PRO A 266 6.81 2.23 5.99
C PRO A 266 7.94 2.64 6.93
N LEU A 267 7.67 2.77 8.22
CA LEU A 267 8.64 3.12 9.26
C LEU A 267 8.27 2.42 10.55
N SER A 268 9.22 1.71 11.13
CA SER A 268 9.10 1.07 12.44
C SER A 268 10.42 1.16 13.19
N GLY A 269 10.37 1.24 14.51
CA GLY A 269 11.56 1.30 15.35
C GLY A 269 11.21 1.22 16.82
N THR A 270 12.24 1.31 17.66
CA THR A 270 12.08 1.26 19.11
C THR A 270 12.85 2.39 19.78
N TYR A 271 12.47 2.72 20.99
CA TYR A 271 13.25 3.58 21.87
C TYR A 271 13.27 3.01 23.29
N ALA A 272 14.31 3.35 24.06
CA ALA A 272 14.39 3.03 25.47
C ALA A 272 13.99 4.26 26.31
N GLY A 273 12.80 4.15 26.92
CA GLY A 273 12.17 5.18 27.73
C GLY A 273 10.87 4.66 28.32
N SER A 274 10.15 5.50 29.08
CA SER A 274 8.79 5.21 29.51
C SER A 274 7.82 5.44 28.33
N PRO A 275 6.70 4.68 28.24
CA PRO A 275 5.64 4.98 27.28
C PRO A 275 5.13 6.44 27.36
N GLU A 276 5.18 7.06 28.56
CA GLU A 276 4.80 8.45 28.77
C GLU A 276 5.80 9.47 28.17
N ASP A 277 6.99 9.01 27.78
CA ASP A 277 7.95 9.86 27.10
C ASP A 277 7.54 10.15 25.66
N GLU A 278 6.73 9.30 25.02
CA GLU A 278 6.24 9.50 23.67
C GLU A 278 5.15 10.57 23.62
N LEU A 279 5.42 11.67 22.92
CA LEU A 279 4.46 12.75 22.69
C LEU A 279 3.67 12.58 21.40
N GLY A 280 4.04 11.59 20.59
CA GLY A 280 3.37 11.23 19.36
C GLY A 280 4.23 11.31 18.10
N MET A 281 3.61 10.92 17.01
CA MET A 281 4.19 10.86 15.67
C MET A 281 3.40 11.75 14.71
N LYS A 282 4.11 12.53 13.89
CA LYS A 282 3.51 13.30 12.80
C LYS A 282 4.04 12.79 11.47
N VAL A 283 3.13 12.48 10.53
CA VAL A 283 3.46 12.08 9.15
C VAL A 283 2.93 13.14 8.20
N GLN A 284 3.75 13.57 7.25
CA GLN A 284 3.41 14.49 6.18
C GLN A 284 3.94 13.94 4.86
N VAL A 285 3.07 13.81 3.88
CA VAL A 285 3.43 13.38 2.52
C VAL A 285 2.94 14.44 1.54
N ASN A 286 3.80 14.84 0.63
CA ASN A 286 3.45 15.69 -0.50
C ASN A 286 3.87 14.99 -1.79
N VAL A 287 2.94 14.88 -2.74
CA VAL A 287 3.19 14.32 -4.07
C VAL A 287 2.91 15.39 -5.10
N VAL A 288 3.90 15.71 -5.92
CA VAL A 288 3.83 16.77 -6.93
C VAL A 288 4.18 16.19 -8.29
N CYS A 289 3.41 16.54 -9.32
CA CYS A 289 3.73 16.29 -10.72
C CYS A 289 4.59 17.44 -11.24
N GLU A 290 5.77 17.16 -11.80
CA GLU A 290 6.68 18.19 -12.32
C GLU A 290 6.11 18.87 -13.58
N ASP A 291 5.41 18.14 -14.44
CA ASP A 291 4.81 18.69 -15.66
C ASP A 291 3.70 19.72 -15.34
N ALA A 292 2.91 19.50 -14.28
CA ALA A 292 1.87 20.44 -13.84
C ALA A 292 2.45 21.72 -13.21
N ALA A 293 3.67 21.66 -12.67
CA ALA A 293 4.34 22.83 -12.09
C ALA A 293 4.87 23.78 -13.16
N MET A 294 5.26 23.28 -14.34
CA MET A 294 5.73 24.12 -15.46
C MET A 294 4.58 24.89 -16.13
N ASP A 295 3.40 24.30 -16.25
CA ASP A 295 2.22 24.97 -16.82
C ASP A 295 1.70 26.12 -15.93
N SER A 296 1.82 26.00 -14.61
CA SER A 296 1.42 27.07 -13.68
C SER A 296 2.36 28.27 -13.66
N MET A 297 3.64 28.10 -14.01
CA MET A 297 4.63 29.19 -14.13
C MET A 297 4.56 29.88 -15.48
N GLY A 298 4.11 29.21 -16.55
CA GLY A 298 3.93 29.77 -17.89
C GLY A 298 2.67 30.63 -18.06
N ALA A 299 1.69 30.49 -17.18
CA ALA A 299 0.43 31.26 -17.23
C ALA A 299 0.48 32.61 -16.49
N SER A 300 1.64 32.98 -15.92
CA SER A 300 1.86 34.23 -15.16
C SER A 300 2.86 35.16 -15.84
N ALA A 301 3.18 34.97 -17.14
CA ALA A 301 4.09 35.82 -17.92
C ALA A 301 3.33 36.61 -18.99
#